data_4e9012978d95533401e68a585af2bbd9
#
_entry.id   4e9012978d95533401e68a585af2bbd9
#
_cell.length_a   1.000
_cell.length_b   1.000
_cell.length_c   1.000
_cell.angle_alpha   90.00
_cell.angle_beta   90.00
_cell.angle_gamma   90.00
#
_symmetry.space_group_name_H-M   'P 1'
#
loop_
_entity.id
_entity.type
_entity.pdbx_description
1 polymer ?
#
loop_
_entity_poly.entity_id
_entity_poly.type
_entity_poly.pdbx_seq_one_letter_code
_entity_poly.pdbx_strand_id
1 'polypeptide(L)'
;MAMNRASFPKDLEEGLNAHFGMEYREYPEEYSKVFDTFSSDKAWEEDVLMTGFGPAPIKGEGEAFAEDEGRQGWTARYNHVTVGMKFAITQEALEDNLYMQVGARYARALARSVKETVEVMSANILNRAFNASYTGGDGKELLATNHPLLFGGTFSNELATPADLSESSLEDIFIQIRTAVDDRNLPIALKPKRLVIPPQLVYEAARLLRSVQRPGTDYNDINAIKALGVIGEDVQVVTRLTDSDAWFVKTDAMDGLKFFDRVGLQRGMDEDFNTGNALYKVRRRFSVGWSDPRALYGSAGS
;
A
#
# COMPACT_ATOMS: atom_id res chain seq x y z
N MET A 1 24.06 32.90 -39.91
CA MET A 1 23.77 32.28 -38.61
C MET A 1 23.74 30.77 -38.84
N ALA A 2 24.74 30.06 -38.38
CA ALA A 2 24.70 28.61 -38.43
C ALA A 2 23.73 28.12 -37.35
N MET A 3 22.69 27.41 -37.73
CA MET A 3 21.82 26.70 -36.77
C MET A 3 22.66 25.65 -36.08
N ASN A 4 22.92 25.84 -34.80
CA ASN A 4 23.67 24.89 -33.97
C ASN A 4 22.68 23.87 -33.41
N ARG A 5 23.05 22.59 -33.31
CA ARG A 5 22.20 21.50 -32.73
C ARG A 5 21.79 21.73 -31.26
N ALA A 6 22.52 22.58 -30.53
CA ALA A 6 22.13 23.09 -29.21
C ALA A 6 20.79 23.89 -29.22
N SER A 7 20.25 24.20 -30.42
CA SER A 7 18.97 24.89 -30.57
C SER A 7 17.74 23.95 -30.56
N PHE A 8 17.91 22.64 -30.27
CA PHE A 8 16.82 21.66 -30.27
C PHE A 8 16.69 20.89 -28.91
N PRO A 9 16.60 21.62 -27.78
CA PRO A 9 16.39 20.94 -26.46
C PRO A 9 15.05 20.20 -26.44
N LYS A 10 14.06 20.62 -27.23
CA LYS A 10 12.73 20.02 -27.29
C LYS A 10 12.74 18.62 -27.88
N ASP A 11 13.52 18.37 -28.92
CA ASP A 11 13.64 17.02 -29.52
C ASP A 11 14.36 16.07 -28.59
N LEU A 12 15.35 16.56 -27.82
CA LEU A 12 16.01 15.80 -26.78
C LEU A 12 15.03 15.43 -25.64
N GLU A 13 14.22 16.39 -25.22
CA GLU A 13 13.20 16.18 -24.17
C GLU A 13 12.18 15.11 -24.58
N GLU A 14 11.69 15.15 -25.81
CA GLU A 14 10.74 14.16 -26.32
C GLU A 14 11.36 12.75 -26.34
N GLY A 15 12.61 12.61 -26.78
CA GLY A 15 13.35 11.35 -26.79
C GLY A 15 13.58 10.79 -25.38
N LEU A 16 14.03 11.61 -24.45
CA LEU A 16 14.23 11.20 -23.05
C LEU A 16 12.91 10.85 -22.36
N ASN A 17 11.84 11.59 -22.65
CA ASN A 17 10.51 11.29 -22.14
C ASN A 17 9.96 9.96 -22.66
N ALA A 18 10.23 9.60 -23.92
CA ALA A 18 9.84 8.31 -24.48
C ALA A 18 10.54 7.15 -23.76
N HIS A 19 11.88 7.24 -23.61
CA HIS A 19 12.65 6.21 -22.90
C HIS A 19 12.24 6.07 -21.44
N PHE A 20 12.00 7.19 -20.74
CA PHE A 20 11.49 7.18 -19.37
C PHE A 20 10.12 6.48 -19.30
N GLY A 21 9.22 6.83 -20.22
CA GLY A 21 7.86 6.29 -20.21
C GLY A 21 7.80 4.79 -20.51
N MET A 22 8.70 4.26 -21.35
CA MET A 22 8.82 2.84 -21.61
C MET A 22 9.25 2.09 -20.33
N GLU A 23 10.37 2.46 -19.74
CA GLU A 23 10.90 1.83 -18.54
C GLU A 23 9.93 1.92 -17.34
N TYR A 24 9.27 3.07 -17.18
CA TYR A 24 8.31 3.27 -16.09
C TYR A 24 7.11 2.31 -16.19
N ARG A 25 6.71 1.88 -17.38
CA ARG A 25 5.62 0.91 -17.58
C ARG A 25 6.03 -0.53 -17.45
N GLU A 26 7.30 -0.88 -17.70
CA GLU A 26 7.77 -2.26 -17.64
C GLU A 26 7.71 -2.87 -16.24
N TYR A 27 7.90 -2.05 -15.17
CA TYR A 27 7.84 -2.54 -13.81
C TYR A 27 6.39 -2.53 -13.31
N PRO A 28 5.83 -3.68 -12.93
CA PRO A 28 4.49 -3.74 -12.36
C PRO A 28 4.45 -2.97 -11.04
N GLU A 29 3.32 -2.34 -10.77
CA GLU A 29 3.06 -1.65 -9.51
C GLU A 29 2.52 -2.65 -8.50
N GLU A 30 3.24 -2.83 -7.38
CA GLU A 30 2.83 -3.70 -6.29
C GLU A 30 1.91 -2.97 -5.31
N TYR A 31 2.22 -1.69 -5.00
CA TYR A 31 1.48 -0.90 -4.02
C TYR A 31 0.01 -0.71 -4.38
N SER A 32 -0.33 -0.54 -5.65
CA SER A 32 -1.71 -0.29 -6.11
C SER A 32 -2.66 -1.46 -5.87
N LYS A 33 -2.13 -2.66 -5.63
CA LYS A 33 -2.90 -3.85 -5.28
C LYS A 33 -3.11 -4.01 -3.77
N VAL A 34 -2.27 -3.37 -2.97
CA VAL A 34 -2.33 -3.40 -1.50
C VAL A 34 -3.08 -2.20 -0.97
N PHE A 35 -2.77 -1.00 -1.49
CA PHE A 35 -3.37 0.27 -1.08
C PHE A 35 -4.46 0.71 -2.04
N ASP A 36 -5.52 1.29 -1.51
CA ASP A 36 -6.56 1.94 -2.31
C ASP A 36 -6.05 3.33 -2.72
N THR A 37 -6.05 3.62 -4.02
CA THR A 37 -5.41 4.81 -4.58
C THR A 37 -6.42 5.92 -4.79
N PHE A 38 -6.14 7.10 -4.24
CA PHE A 38 -6.94 8.32 -4.34
C PHE A 38 -6.08 9.47 -4.90
N SER A 39 -6.74 10.45 -5.51
CA SER A 39 -6.12 11.73 -5.85
C SER A 39 -6.39 12.77 -4.76
N SER A 40 -5.45 13.67 -4.53
CA SER A 40 -5.58 14.78 -3.58
C SER A 40 -5.24 16.11 -4.24
N ASP A 41 -5.94 17.17 -3.85
CA ASP A 41 -5.65 18.56 -4.24
C ASP A 41 -5.23 19.43 -3.05
N LYS A 42 -5.23 18.88 -1.83
CA LYS A 42 -4.92 19.57 -0.58
C LYS A 42 -3.44 19.51 -0.21
N ALA A 43 -3.05 20.22 0.82
CA ALA A 43 -1.69 20.20 1.37
C ALA A 43 -1.42 18.91 2.18
N TRP A 44 -2.43 18.37 2.81
CA TRP A 44 -2.49 17.09 3.55
C TRP A 44 -3.92 16.56 3.47
N GLU A 45 -4.09 15.26 3.68
CA GLU A 45 -5.41 14.63 3.86
C GLU A 45 -5.60 14.20 5.31
N GLU A 46 -6.82 14.25 5.77
CA GLU A 46 -7.23 13.78 7.08
C GLU A 46 -8.49 12.93 6.97
N ASP A 47 -8.41 11.74 7.52
CA ASP A 47 -9.55 10.85 7.68
C ASP A 47 -9.94 10.82 9.15
N VAL A 48 -11.20 11.11 9.41
CA VAL A 48 -11.77 11.14 10.74
C VAL A 48 -12.64 9.91 10.92
N LEU A 49 -12.35 9.11 11.92
CA LEU A 49 -13.21 8.00 12.28
C LEU A 49 -14.55 8.53 12.79
N MET A 50 -15.63 8.08 12.16
CA MET A 50 -17.00 8.39 12.59
C MET A 50 -17.65 7.10 13.07
N THR A 51 -18.10 7.08 14.32
CA THR A 51 -18.85 5.92 14.80
C THR A 51 -20.29 5.94 14.28
N GLY A 52 -20.80 4.76 13.96
CA GLY A 52 -22.21 4.57 13.66
C GLY A 52 -23.11 4.68 14.91
N PHE A 53 -24.36 4.28 14.74
CA PHE A 53 -25.33 4.15 15.84
C PHE A 53 -25.28 2.73 16.43
N GLY A 54 -25.74 2.61 17.68
CA GLY A 54 -25.96 1.32 18.32
C GLY A 54 -27.16 0.54 17.73
N PRO A 55 -27.44 -0.66 18.23
CA PRO A 55 -28.62 -1.40 17.78
C PRO A 55 -29.89 -0.64 18.13
N ALA A 56 -30.80 -0.51 17.15
CA ALA A 56 -32.10 0.14 17.38
C ALA A 56 -32.95 -0.69 18.36
N PRO A 57 -33.44 -0.10 19.45
CA PRO A 57 -34.33 -0.79 20.37
C PRO A 57 -35.69 -1.05 19.78
N ILE A 58 -36.38 -2.07 20.28
CA ILE A 58 -37.79 -2.33 19.92
C ILE A 58 -38.65 -1.22 20.51
N LYS A 59 -39.43 -0.57 19.66
CA LYS A 59 -40.40 0.49 20.06
C LYS A 59 -41.75 -0.11 20.38
N GLY A 60 -42.27 0.20 21.56
CA GLY A 60 -43.66 -0.11 21.92
C GLY A 60 -44.67 0.80 21.24
N GLU A 61 -45.93 0.37 21.22
CA GLU A 61 -47.03 1.19 20.69
C GLU A 61 -47.23 2.46 21.55
N GLY A 62 -47.22 3.63 20.90
CA GLY A 62 -47.34 4.92 21.59
C GLY A 62 -46.04 5.47 22.22
N GLU A 63 -44.95 4.74 22.22
CA GLU A 63 -43.65 5.24 22.72
C GLU A 63 -42.94 6.15 21.72
N ALA A 64 -42.05 7.03 22.21
CA ALA A 64 -41.16 7.81 21.37
C ALA A 64 -40.06 6.94 20.76
N PHE A 65 -39.51 7.35 19.61
CA PHE A 65 -38.28 6.74 19.07
C PHE A 65 -37.12 7.04 19.99
N ALA A 66 -36.23 6.06 20.16
CA ALA A 66 -34.97 6.26 20.86
C ALA A 66 -34.02 7.14 19.99
N GLU A 67 -33.30 8.03 20.65
CA GLU A 67 -32.29 8.85 20.03
C GLU A 67 -30.91 8.25 20.39
N ASP A 68 -29.99 8.22 19.42
CA ASP A 68 -28.60 7.85 19.62
C ASP A 68 -27.70 8.82 18.87
N GLU A 69 -26.50 9.07 19.40
CA GLU A 69 -25.54 10.02 18.85
C GLU A 69 -24.31 9.32 18.32
N GLY A 70 -23.94 9.62 17.05
CA GLY A 70 -22.63 9.29 16.52
C GLY A 70 -21.54 10.14 17.16
N ARG A 71 -20.36 9.56 17.36
CA ARG A 71 -19.19 10.28 17.89
C ARG A 71 -18.05 10.29 16.88
N GLN A 72 -17.30 11.40 16.90
CA GLN A 72 -16.04 11.50 16.20
C GLN A 72 -14.95 10.83 17.03
N GLY A 73 -14.18 9.95 16.43
CA GLY A 73 -13.03 9.28 17.00
C GLY A 73 -11.71 9.93 16.62
N TRP A 74 -10.69 9.11 16.49
CA TRP A 74 -9.35 9.56 16.12
C TRP A 74 -9.28 10.00 14.66
N THR A 75 -8.23 10.77 14.37
CA THR A 75 -7.97 11.29 13.03
C THR A 75 -6.65 10.73 12.52
N ALA A 76 -6.67 10.13 11.34
CA ALA A 76 -5.48 9.73 10.61
C ALA A 76 -5.08 10.86 9.65
N ARG A 77 -3.84 11.35 9.75
CA ARG A 77 -3.32 12.45 8.93
C ARG A 77 -2.25 11.97 7.97
N TYR A 78 -2.41 12.31 6.70
CA TYR A 78 -1.52 11.96 5.60
C TYR A 78 -0.76 13.19 5.12
N ASN A 79 0.52 13.27 5.45
CA ASN A 79 1.40 14.35 5.01
C ASN A 79 2.06 13.97 3.68
N HIS A 80 1.87 14.81 2.66
CA HIS A 80 2.44 14.54 1.34
C HIS A 80 3.94 14.76 1.30
N VAL A 81 4.68 13.74 0.86
CA VAL A 81 6.13 13.78 0.66
C VAL A 81 6.43 13.98 -0.81
N THR A 82 7.42 14.82 -1.11
CA THR A 82 7.90 15.02 -2.48
C THR A 82 9.16 14.20 -2.71
N VAL A 83 9.09 13.32 -3.70
CA VAL A 83 10.22 12.54 -4.20
C VAL A 83 10.64 13.10 -5.55
N GLY A 84 11.92 13.31 -5.73
CA GLY A 84 12.43 13.81 -7.01
C GLY A 84 13.92 13.60 -7.15
N MET A 85 14.36 13.52 -8.39
CA MET A 85 15.76 13.38 -8.77
C MET A 85 16.01 14.06 -10.11
N LYS A 86 17.24 14.48 -10.35
CA LYS A 86 17.69 15.06 -11.62
C LYS A 86 19.02 14.47 -12.04
N PHE A 87 19.28 14.53 -13.35
CA PHE A 87 20.63 14.36 -13.91
C PHE A 87 20.93 15.48 -14.89
N ALA A 88 22.22 15.69 -15.16
CA ALA A 88 22.71 16.66 -16.12
C ALA A 88 23.45 15.95 -17.26
N ILE A 89 23.34 16.51 -18.46
CA ILE A 89 24.14 16.16 -19.64
C ILE A 89 24.98 17.39 -19.95
N THR A 90 26.29 17.25 -20.04
CA THR A 90 27.18 18.38 -20.32
C THR A 90 27.00 18.89 -21.72
N GLN A 91 27.31 20.18 -21.93
CA GLN A 91 27.24 20.82 -23.23
C GLN A 91 28.12 20.12 -24.28
N GLU A 92 29.32 19.73 -23.88
CA GLU A 92 30.27 19.04 -24.76
C GLU A 92 29.72 17.65 -25.20
N ALA A 93 29.08 16.90 -24.28
CA ALA A 93 28.44 15.64 -24.63
C ALA A 93 27.26 15.81 -25.59
N LEU A 94 26.57 16.95 -25.53
CA LEU A 94 25.52 17.29 -26.49
C LEU A 94 26.11 17.63 -27.87
N GLU A 95 27.21 18.38 -27.91
CA GLU A 95 27.90 18.76 -29.15
C GLU A 95 28.52 17.53 -29.84
N ASP A 96 29.11 16.60 -29.06
CA ASP A 96 29.71 15.37 -29.57
C ASP A 96 28.69 14.26 -29.90
N ASN A 97 27.39 14.54 -29.77
CA ASN A 97 26.29 13.60 -30.06
C ASN A 97 26.31 12.28 -29.20
N LEU A 98 26.94 12.32 -28.04
CA LEU A 98 27.04 11.15 -27.11
C LEU A 98 25.77 10.97 -26.27
N TYR A 99 24.86 11.94 -26.27
CA TYR A 99 23.68 11.97 -25.42
C TYR A 99 22.66 10.88 -25.73
N MET A 100 22.58 10.41 -26.98
CA MET A 100 21.56 9.41 -27.40
C MET A 100 21.67 8.11 -26.59
N GLN A 101 22.91 7.63 -26.37
CA GLN A 101 23.12 6.39 -25.58
C GLN A 101 23.13 6.65 -24.06
N VAL A 102 23.82 7.69 -23.63
CA VAL A 102 24.01 8.00 -22.21
C VAL A 102 22.74 8.59 -21.61
N GLY A 103 22.12 9.55 -22.29
CA GLY A 103 20.87 10.18 -21.83
C GLY A 103 19.72 9.19 -21.71
N ALA A 104 19.54 8.30 -22.70
CA ALA A 104 18.53 7.27 -22.67
C ALA A 104 18.72 6.28 -21.52
N ARG A 105 19.98 5.91 -21.18
CA ARG A 105 20.29 5.08 -20.02
C ARG A 105 19.95 5.77 -18.70
N TYR A 106 20.31 7.05 -18.56
CA TYR A 106 20.02 7.81 -17.35
C TYR A 106 18.52 8.09 -17.20
N ALA A 107 17.80 8.37 -18.29
CA ALA A 107 16.34 8.52 -18.23
C ALA A 107 15.65 7.23 -17.73
N ARG A 108 16.07 6.06 -18.21
CA ARG A 108 15.58 4.75 -17.72
C ARG A 108 15.93 4.51 -16.25
N ALA A 109 17.18 4.77 -15.87
CA ALA A 109 17.62 4.62 -14.48
C ALA A 109 16.83 5.55 -13.52
N LEU A 110 16.54 6.77 -13.98
CA LEU A 110 15.73 7.73 -13.23
C LEU A 110 14.28 7.25 -13.06
N ALA A 111 13.67 6.71 -14.11
CA ALA A 111 12.34 6.13 -14.07
C ALA A 111 12.23 5.01 -13.04
N ARG A 112 13.19 4.08 -13.09
CA ARG A 112 13.30 2.98 -12.14
C ARG A 112 13.48 3.47 -10.70
N SER A 113 14.39 4.44 -10.48
CA SER A 113 14.67 4.99 -9.16
C SER A 113 13.43 5.62 -8.50
N VAL A 114 12.67 6.44 -9.25
CA VAL A 114 11.45 7.06 -8.71
C VAL A 114 10.39 6.01 -8.38
N LYS A 115 10.20 5.02 -9.25
CA LYS A 115 9.24 3.94 -9.02
C LYS A 115 9.62 3.09 -7.82
N GLU A 116 10.89 2.71 -7.71
CA GLU A 116 11.42 1.98 -6.57
C GLU A 116 11.19 2.71 -5.24
N THR A 117 11.41 4.03 -5.22
CA THR A 117 11.16 4.84 -4.02
C THR A 117 9.70 4.80 -3.60
N VAL A 118 8.75 4.86 -4.55
CA VAL A 118 7.32 4.75 -4.26
C VAL A 118 6.97 3.39 -3.69
N GLU A 119 7.48 2.31 -4.30
CA GLU A 119 7.24 0.94 -3.82
C GLU A 119 7.84 0.71 -2.43
N VAL A 120 9.09 1.15 -2.19
CA VAL A 120 9.75 1.03 -0.87
C VAL A 120 9.00 1.82 0.20
N MET A 121 8.57 3.06 -0.09
CA MET A 121 7.81 3.86 0.88
C MET A 121 6.47 3.21 1.20
N SER A 122 5.80 2.61 0.22
CA SER A 122 4.54 1.89 0.43
C SER A 122 4.76 0.59 1.21
N ALA A 123 5.77 -0.20 0.85
CA ALA A 123 6.11 -1.43 1.56
C ALA A 123 6.56 -1.16 3.01
N ASN A 124 7.15 -0.01 3.30
CA ASN A 124 7.56 0.37 4.66
C ASN A 124 6.39 0.50 5.63
N ILE A 125 5.16 0.73 5.16
CA ILE A 125 3.97 0.65 6.02
C ILE A 125 3.80 -0.77 6.56
N LEU A 126 3.96 -1.78 5.69
CA LEU A 126 3.88 -3.20 6.07
C LEU A 126 5.10 -3.64 6.89
N ASN A 127 6.31 -3.24 6.50
CA ASN A 127 7.56 -3.55 7.23
C ASN A 127 7.56 -3.02 8.67
N ARG A 128 6.75 -2.01 8.96
CA ARG A 128 6.63 -1.37 10.27
C ARG A 128 5.31 -1.70 10.96
N ALA A 129 4.54 -2.62 10.39
CA ALA A 129 3.19 -2.92 10.85
C ALA A 129 3.12 -3.36 12.32
N PHE A 130 4.13 -4.07 12.78
CA PHE A 130 4.26 -4.57 14.17
C PHE A 130 5.12 -3.67 15.08
N ASN A 131 5.53 -2.49 14.60
CA ASN A 131 6.46 -1.65 15.35
C ASN A 131 5.72 -0.51 16.06
N ALA A 132 5.66 -0.57 17.38
CA ALA A 132 4.99 0.39 18.24
C ALA A 132 5.54 1.84 18.15
N SER A 133 6.69 2.06 17.48
CA SER A 133 7.19 3.42 17.21
C SER A 133 6.46 4.12 16.06
N TYR A 134 5.67 3.39 15.25
CA TYR A 134 4.93 3.92 14.11
C TYR A 134 3.43 3.75 14.33
N THR A 135 2.85 4.72 15.03
CA THR A 135 1.45 4.69 15.45
C THR A 135 0.51 5.36 14.46
N GLY A 136 -0.70 4.84 14.37
CA GLY A 136 -1.82 5.41 13.63
C GLY A 136 -2.58 6.48 14.41
N GLY A 137 -3.78 6.81 13.95
CA GLY A 137 -4.66 7.78 14.60
C GLY A 137 -5.14 7.34 15.98
N ASP A 138 -5.23 6.04 16.22
CA ASP A 138 -5.62 5.41 17.50
C ASP A 138 -4.47 5.29 18.51
N GLY A 139 -3.25 5.73 18.13
CA GLY A 139 -2.06 5.66 18.98
C GLY A 139 -1.41 4.28 19.05
N LYS A 140 -1.83 3.33 18.19
CA LYS A 140 -1.25 1.99 18.07
C LYS A 140 -0.58 1.80 16.72
N GLU A 141 0.32 0.81 16.64
CA GLU A 141 0.87 0.29 15.38
C GLU A 141 -0.25 -0.26 14.48
N LEU A 142 0.06 -0.50 13.21
CA LEU A 142 -0.94 -0.99 12.24
C LEU A 142 -1.50 -2.37 12.62
N LEU A 143 -0.67 -3.27 13.12
CA LEU A 143 -1.05 -4.58 13.64
C LEU A 143 -0.72 -4.65 15.14
N ALA A 144 -1.74 -4.80 15.94
CA ALA A 144 -1.64 -4.86 17.39
C ALA A 144 -2.76 -5.74 17.97
N THR A 145 -2.47 -6.31 19.14
CA THR A 145 -3.45 -7.14 19.87
C THR A 145 -4.45 -6.32 20.68
N ASN A 146 -4.29 -4.97 20.74
CA ASN A 146 -5.01 -4.11 21.68
C ASN A 146 -5.40 -2.74 21.10
N HIS A 147 -5.91 -2.69 19.88
CA HIS A 147 -6.48 -1.47 19.33
C HIS A 147 -7.67 -0.99 20.18
N PRO A 148 -7.69 0.26 20.64
CA PRO A 148 -8.77 0.75 21.48
C PRO A 148 -10.07 0.92 20.69
N LEU A 149 -11.20 0.61 21.32
CA LEU A 149 -12.55 0.96 20.83
C LEU A 149 -13.02 2.23 21.53
N LEU A 150 -13.74 3.11 20.81
CA LEU A 150 -14.19 4.41 21.35
C LEU A 150 -15.17 4.31 22.52
N PHE A 151 -15.95 3.23 22.58
CA PHE A 151 -16.90 2.98 23.65
C PHE A 151 -16.38 2.01 24.74
N GLY A 152 -15.07 1.72 24.70
CA GLY A 152 -14.38 0.84 25.65
C GLY A 152 -14.21 -0.57 25.13
N GLY A 153 -13.16 -1.22 25.62
CA GLY A 153 -12.69 -2.50 25.11
C GLY A 153 -11.58 -2.32 24.06
N THR A 154 -11.12 -3.43 23.53
CA THR A 154 -10.07 -3.49 22.51
C THR A 154 -10.41 -4.56 21.49
N PHE A 155 -9.90 -4.39 20.25
CA PHE A 155 -9.90 -5.46 19.27
C PHE A 155 -8.45 -5.78 18.85
N SER A 156 -8.26 -6.98 18.31
CA SER A 156 -6.97 -7.42 17.77
C SER A 156 -7.09 -7.64 16.27
N ASN A 157 -6.07 -7.26 15.52
CA ASN A 157 -5.89 -7.62 14.11
C ASN A 157 -4.57 -8.40 13.88
N GLU A 158 -3.98 -8.88 14.97
CA GLU A 158 -2.79 -9.71 15.00
C GLU A 158 -3.09 -11.00 15.73
N LEU A 159 -2.38 -12.09 15.39
CA LEU A 159 -2.44 -13.34 16.18
C LEU A 159 -1.89 -13.11 17.58
N ALA A 160 -2.54 -13.67 18.58
CA ALA A 160 -2.10 -13.56 19.98
C ALA A 160 -0.69 -14.13 20.21
N THR A 161 -0.30 -15.11 19.41
CA THR A 161 1.06 -15.64 19.32
C THR A 161 1.48 -15.59 17.87
N PRO A 162 2.59 -14.91 17.53
CA PRO A 162 3.11 -14.90 16.17
C PRO A 162 3.30 -16.32 15.65
N ALA A 163 2.91 -16.55 14.40
CA ALA A 163 2.98 -17.88 13.78
C ALA A 163 3.29 -17.74 12.29
N ASP A 164 4.05 -18.70 11.76
CA ASP A 164 4.31 -18.82 10.34
C ASP A 164 3.04 -19.07 9.54
N LEU A 165 3.12 -18.82 8.23
CA LEU A 165 2.02 -19.07 7.32
C LEU A 165 1.71 -20.57 7.24
N SER A 166 0.57 -20.95 7.79
CA SER A 166 0.08 -22.34 7.84
C SER A 166 -1.44 -22.37 7.64
N GLU A 167 -2.00 -23.56 7.47
CA GLU A 167 -3.45 -23.74 7.41
C GLU A 167 -4.13 -23.25 8.68
N SER A 168 -3.64 -23.66 9.85
CA SER A 168 -4.22 -23.28 11.15
C SER A 168 -4.12 -21.79 11.42
N SER A 169 -2.96 -21.17 11.16
CA SER A 169 -2.79 -19.73 11.39
C SER A 169 -3.67 -18.87 10.45
N LEU A 170 -3.89 -19.31 9.20
CA LEU A 170 -4.84 -18.68 8.28
C LEU A 170 -6.29 -18.84 8.76
N GLU A 171 -6.68 -20.02 9.23
CA GLU A 171 -8.02 -20.27 9.77
C GLU A 171 -8.30 -19.36 10.97
N ASP A 172 -7.34 -19.22 11.89
CA ASP A 172 -7.46 -18.34 13.06
C ASP A 172 -7.66 -16.88 12.65
N ILE A 173 -6.86 -16.37 11.69
CA ILE A 173 -7.03 -15.02 11.14
C ILE A 173 -8.40 -14.86 10.45
N PHE A 174 -8.87 -15.85 9.70
CA PHE A 174 -10.18 -15.77 9.04
C PHE A 174 -11.33 -15.74 10.04
N ILE A 175 -11.23 -16.49 11.13
CA ILE A 175 -12.20 -16.42 12.22
C ILE A 175 -12.16 -15.05 12.87
N GLN A 176 -10.97 -14.51 13.15
CA GLN A 176 -10.78 -13.18 13.74
C GLN A 176 -11.37 -12.08 12.86
N ILE A 177 -11.14 -12.10 11.52
CA ILE A 177 -11.73 -11.16 10.58
C ILE A 177 -13.28 -11.24 10.59
N ARG A 178 -13.84 -12.45 10.58
CA ARG A 178 -15.30 -12.65 10.55
C ARG A 178 -16.00 -12.27 11.85
N THR A 179 -15.29 -12.32 12.97
CA THR A 179 -15.79 -11.94 14.29
C THR A 179 -15.46 -10.49 14.65
N ALA A 180 -14.85 -9.74 13.72
CA ALA A 180 -14.50 -8.33 13.95
C ALA A 180 -15.73 -7.49 14.27
N VAL A 181 -15.55 -6.56 15.20
CA VAL A 181 -16.58 -5.65 15.69
C VAL A 181 -16.24 -4.19 15.39
N ASP A 182 -17.25 -3.36 15.32
CA ASP A 182 -17.11 -1.91 15.25
C ASP A 182 -16.78 -1.30 16.65
N ASP A 183 -16.73 0.02 16.71
CA ASP A 183 -16.44 0.73 17.96
C ASP A 183 -17.57 0.63 19.00
N ARG A 184 -18.73 0.11 18.61
CA ARG A 184 -19.88 -0.15 19.48
C ARG A 184 -20.09 -1.65 19.78
N ASN A 185 -19.11 -2.48 19.49
CA ASN A 185 -19.16 -3.94 19.61
C ASN A 185 -20.23 -4.62 18.71
N LEU A 186 -20.63 -3.98 17.61
CA LEU A 186 -21.49 -4.62 16.63
C LEU A 186 -20.66 -5.37 15.58
N PRO A 187 -21.03 -6.62 15.22
CA PRO A 187 -20.33 -7.36 14.18
C PRO A 187 -20.36 -6.67 12.83
N ILE A 188 -19.19 -6.48 12.19
CA ILE A 188 -19.06 -5.81 10.90
C ILE A 188 -19.17 -6.80 9.73
N ALA A 189 -18.97 -8.10 9.99
CA ALA A 189 -18.96 -9.17 8.98
C ALA A 189 -17.93 -8.95 7.85
N LEU A 190 -16.71 -8.52 8.21
CA LEU A 190 -15.61 -8.33 7.27
C LEU A 190 -15.27 -9.62 6.51
N LYS A 191 -14.76 -9.44 5.30
CA LYS A 191 -14.31 -10.54 4.44
C LYS A 191 -12.83 -10.39 4.11
N PRO A 192 -12.05 -11.46 4.24
CA PRO A 192 -10.70 -11.47 3.71
C PRO A 192 -10.76 -11.34 2.19
N LYS A 193 -9.90 -10.49 1.62
CA LYS A 193 -9.89 -10.15 0.20
C LYS A 193 -8.63 -10.64 -0.49
N ARG A 194 -7.48 -10.46 0.12
CA ARG A 194 -6.18 -10.71 -0.50
C ARG A 194 -5.13 -11.12 0.53
N LEU A 195 -4.33 -12.13 0.19
CA LEU A 195 -3.14 -12.51 0.95
C LEU A 195 -1.94 -11.71 0.42
N VAL A 196 -1.21 -11.02 1.29
CA VAL A 196 -0.01 -10.25 0.98
C VAL A 196 1.18 -10.90 1.66
N ILE A 197 2.18 -11.30 0.88
CA ILE A 197 3.31 -12.09 1.34
C ILE A 197 4.64 -11.64 0.72
N PRO A 198 5.77 -11.94 1.38
CA PRO A 198 7.09 -11.82 0.77
C PRO A 198 7.34 -12.94 -0.26
N PRO A 199 8.36 -12.79 -1.13
CA PRO A 199 8.67 -13.79 -2.15
C PRO A 199 8.99 -15.19 -1.60
N GLN A 200 9.51 -15.29 -0.37
CA GLN A 200 9.88 -16.54 0.29
C GLN A 200 8.67 -17.44 0.54
N LEU A 201 7.51 -16.87 0.85
CA LEU A 201 6.29 -17.61 1.19
C LEU A 201 5.42 -17.97 -0.03
N VAL A 202 5.83 -17.65 -1.25
CA VAL A 202 5.03 -17.88 -2.47
C VAL A 202 4.65 -19.35 -2.66
N TYR A 203 5.59 -20.26 -2.45
CA TYR A 203 5.35 -21.69 -2.65
C TYR A 203 4.44 -22.26 -1.55
N GLU A 204 4.58 -21.77 -0.31
CA GLU A 204 3.71 -22.17 0.80
C GLU A 204 2.28 -21.67 0.57
N ALA A 205 2.11 -20.42 0.23
CA ALA A 205 0.81 -19.86 -0.14
C ALA A 205 0.15 -20.62 -1.29
N ALA A 206 0.93 -21.02 -2.30
CA ALA A 206 0.40 -21.83 -3.41
C ALA A 206 -0.08 -23.22 -2.98
N ARG A 207 0.64 -23.87 -2.06
CA ARG A 207 0.20 -25.16 -1.47
C ARG A 207 -1.09 -25.01 -0.68
N LEU A 208 -1.17 -23.97 0.17
CA LEU A 208 -2.33 -23.74 1.03
C LEU A 208 -3.58 -23.34 0.24
N LEU A 209 -3.45 -22.49 -0.78
CA LEU A 209 -4.60 -21.95 -1.49
C LEU A 209 -5.02 -22.78 -2.72
N ARG A 210 -4.08 -23.53 -3.34
CA ARG A 210 -4.37 -24.22 -4.59
C ARG A 210 -4.51 -25.74 -4.46
N SER A 211 -4.00 -26.35 -3.40
CA SER A 211 -4.14 -27.79 -3.17
C SER A 211 -5.62 -28.17 -2.98
N VAL A 212 -6.03 -29.27 -3.60
CA VAL A 212 -7.38 -29.84 -3.41
C VAL A 212 -7.47 -30.60 -2.09
N GLN A 213 -6.38 -31.26 -1.74
CA GLN A 213 -6.25 -32.03 -0.51
C GLN A 213 -5.38 -31.27 0.49
N ARG A 214 -5.55 -31.56 1.76
CA ARG A 214 -4.77 -30.96 2.84
C ARG A 214 -3.28 -31.28 2.67
N PRO A 215 -2.39 -30.28 2.56
CA PRO A 215 -0.95 -30.53 2.44
C PRO A 215 -0.39 -31.18 3.72
N GLY A 216 0.49 -32.18 3.56
CA GLY A 216 1.23 -32.78 4.67
C GLY A 216 0.47 -33.82 5.50
N THR A 217 -0.65 -34.36 5.00
CA THR A 217 -1.38 -35.45 5.64
C THR A 217 -1.39 -36.70 4.74
N ASP A 218 -1.33 -37.89 5.36
CA ASP A 218 -1.50 -39.18 4.66
C ASP A 218 -2.99 -39.50 4.40
N TYR A 219 -3.89 -38.73 5.01
CA TYR A 219 -5.33 -38.86 4.87
C TYR A 219 -5.83 -38.05 3.67
N ASN A 220 -6.91 -38.51 3.06
CA ASN A 220 -7.54 -37.85 1.92
C ASN A 220 -8.46 -36.70 2.39
N ASP A 221 -7.94 -35.84 3.27
CA ASP A 221 -8.67 -34.73 3.86
C ASP A 221 -8.83 -33.58 2.85
N ILE A 222 -9.97 -32.92 2.91
CA ILE A 222 -10.26 -31.75 2.06
C ILE A 222 -9.48 -30.54 2.60
N ASN A 223 -8.87 -29.77 1.70
CA ASN A 223 -8.37 -28.43 2.04
C ASN A 223 -9.54 -27.47 2.24
N ALA A 224 -9.85 -27.14 3.49
CA ALA A 224 -10.98 -26.31 3.87
C ALA A 224 -10.85 -24.88 3.33
N ILE A 225 -9.66 -24.29 3.30
CA ILE A 225 -9.39 -22.94 2.82
C ILE A 225 -9.78 -22.80 1.35
N LYS A 226 -9.34 -23.76 0.53
CA LYS A 226 -9.69 -23.82 -0.89
C LYS A 226 -11.17 -24.12 -1.11
N ALA A 227 -11.72 -25.10 -0.39
CA ALA A 227 -13.11 -25.52 -0.56
C ALA A 227 -14.11 -24.39 -0.24
N LEU A 228 -13.82 -23.59 0.77
CA LEU A 228 -14.62 -22.42 1.14
C LEU A 228 -14.37 -21.19 0.26
N GLY A 229 -13.25 -21.15 -0.47
CA GLY A 229 -12.90 -20.03 -1.36
C GLY A 229 -12.80 -18.68 -0.65
N VAL A 230 -12.30 -18.66 0.59
CA VAL A 230 -12.33 -17.50 1.47
C VAL A 230 -11.57 -16.30 0.90
N ILE A 231 -10.37 -16.53 0.35
CA ILE A 231 -9.56 -15.52 -0.36
C ILE A 231 -9.57 -15.78 -1.87
N GLY A 232 -9.97 -16.96 -2.29
CA GLY A 232 -9.73 -17.41 -3.66
C GLY A 232 -8.22 -17.63 -3.92
N GLU A 233 -7.76 -17.27 -5.12
CA GLU A 233 -6.34 -17.34 -5.49
C GLU A 233 -5.67 -15.96 -5.52
N ASP A 234 -6.24 -14.96 -4.88
CA ASP A 234 -5.74 -13.57 -4.92
C ASP A 234 -4.59 -13.38 -3.92
N VAL A 235 -3.38 -13.64 -4.39
CA VAL A 235 -2.13 -13.49 -3.65
C VAL A 235 -1.33 -12.35 -4.26
N GLN A 236 -0.95 -11.38 -3.43
CA GLN A 236 -0.04 -10.32 -3.81
C GLN A 236 1.33 -10.56 -3.18
N VAL A 237 2.32 -10.76 -4.04
CA VAL A 237 3.72 -10.80 -3.61
C VAL A 237 4.27 -9.39 -3.58
N VAL A 238 4.82 -8.98 -2.44
CA VAL A 238 5.48 -7.69 -2.25
C VAL A 238 6.96 -7.92 -2.07
N THR A 239 7.75 -7.56 -3.07
CA THR A 239 9.17 -7.88 -3.14
C THR A 239 10.04 -7.03 -2.19
N ARG A 240 9.48 -5.94 -1.65
CA ARG A 240 10.16 -5.01 -0.72
C ARG A 240 9.82 -5.26 0.74
N LEU A 241 9.19 -6.38 1.07
CA LEU A 241 9.09 -6.83 2.45
C LEU A 241 10.47 -7.26 2.94
N THR A 242 10.88 -6.74 4.10
CA THR A 242 12.19 -7.02 4.71
C THR A 242 12.14 -8.27 5.58
N ASP A 243 10.98 -8.58 6.12
CA ASP A 243 10.72 -9.78 6.89
C ASP A 243 10.34 -10.92 5.94
N SER A 244 11.02 -12.06 6.07
CA SER A 244 10.80 -13.24 5.22
C SER A 244 9.60 -14.08 5.62
N ASP A 245 9.12 -13.93 6.87
CA ASP A 245 8.15 -14.80 7.51
C ASP A 245 6.83 -14.07 7.79
N ALA A 246 6.85 -12.74 7.78
CA ALA A 246 5.65 -11.93 7.97
C ALA A 246 4.66 -12.09 6.80
N TRP A 247 3.40 -12.25 7.15
CA TRP A 247 2.31 -12.36 6.17
C TRP A 247 1.07 -11.62 6.62
N PHE A 248 0.29 -11.13 5.65
CA PHE A 248 -0.84 -10.25 5.90
C PHE A 248 -2.05 -10.66 5.08
N VAL A 249 -3.23 -10.39 5.61
CA VAL A 249 -4.51 -10.57 4.93
C VAL A 249 -5.22 -9.22 4.86
N LYS A 250 -5.38 -8.67 3.65
CA LYS A 250 -6.19 -7.47 3.41
C LYS A 250 -7.65 -7.85 3.45
N THR A 251 -8.46 -7.05 4.15
CA THR A 251 -9.92 -7.18 4.21
C THR A 251 -10.63 -6.24 3.24
N ASP A 252 -11.95 -6.29 3.22
CA ASP A 252 -12.84 -5.37 2.51
C ASP A 252 -13.28 -4.16 3.36
N ALA A 253 -12.63 -3.92 4.50
CA ALA A 253 -12.92 -2.75 5.33
C ALA A 253 -12.75 -1.44 4.54
N MET A 254 -13.73 -0.55 4.69
CA MET A 254 -13.66 0.80 4.14
C MET A 254 -12.59 1.61 4.87
N ASP A 255 -12.02 2.61 4.19
CA ASP A 255 -11.07 3.56 4.77
C ASP A 255 -9.82 2.90 5.39
N GLY A 256 -9.38 1.78 4.83
CA GLY A 256 -8.23 1.03 5.31
C GLY A 256 -6.88 1.61 4.88
N LEU A 257 -6.15 0.83 4.07
CA LEU A 257 -4.84 1.21 3.53
C LEU A 257 -5.01 2.17 2.36
N LYS A 258 -4.49 3.40 2.47
CA LYS A 258 -4.67 4.47 1.48
C LYS A 258 -3.35 4.98 0.90
N PHE A 259 -3.38 5.25 -0.39
CA PHE A 259 -2.34 5.94 -1.13
C PHE A 259 -2.94 7.17 -1.79
N PHE A 260 -2.47 8.37 -1.44
CA PHE A 260 -2.90 9.63 -2.05
C PHE A 260 -1.86 10.15 -3.02
N ASP A 261 -2.21 10.26 -4.29
CA ASP A 261 -1.38 10.90 -5.31
C ASP A 261 -1.73 12.40 -5.39
N ARG A 262 -0.87 13.25 -4.80
CA ARG A 262 -1.08 14.71 -4.78
C ARG A 262 -0.64 15.38 -6.06
N VAL A 263 0.51 14.98 -6.55
CA VAL A 263 1.04 15.40 -7.85
C VAL A 263 1.60 14.16 -8.52
N GLY A 264 0.96 13.74 -9.58
CA GLY A 264 1.42 12.66 -10.42
C GLY A 264 2.84 12.90 -10.93
N LEU A 265 3.39 11.95 -11.63
CA LEU A 265 4.75 12.02 -12.16
C LEU A 265 4.91 13.22 -13.08
N GLN A 266 5.70 14.21 -12.65
CA GLN A 266 6.07 15.38 -13.44
C GLN A 266 7.52 15.29 -13.90
N ARG A 267 7.75 15.58 -15.16
CA ARG A 267 9.05 15.64 -15.82
C ARG A 267 9.28 17.05 -16.30
N GLY A 268 10.53 17.46 -16.37
CA GLY A 268 10.90 18.75 -16.97
C GLY A 268 12.37 18.75 -17.34
N MET A 269 12.67 19.43 -18.42
CA MET A 269 14.01 19.66 -18.89
C MET A 269 14.25 21.17 -18.95
N ASP A 270 15.46 21.58 -18.60
CA ASP A 270 15.88 22.98 -18.61
C ASP A 270 17.38 23.04 -18.85
N GLU A 271 17.88 24.19 -19.27
CA GLU A 271 19.31 24.46 -19.48
C GLU A 271 19.85 25.29 -18.31
N ASP A 272 20.98 24.88 -17.77
CA ASP A 272 21.68 25.68 -16.75
C ASP A 272 22.44 26.80 -17.44
N PHE A 273 22.00 28.04 -17.23
CA PHE A 273 22.60 29.24 -17.82
C PHE A 273 24.12 29.37 -17.50
N ASN A 274 24.58 28.90 -16.34
CA ASN A 274 25.97 29.07 -15.94
C ASN A 274 26.93 28.05 -16.58
N THR A 275 26.42 26.85 -16.85
CA THR A 275 27.25 25.72 -17.32
C THR A 275 26.88 25.26 -18.74
N GLY A 276 25.77 25.71 -19.29
CA GLY A 276 25.23 25.23 -20.57
C GLY A 276 24.73 23.77 -20.55
N ASN A 277 24.69 23.14 -19.38
CA ASN A 277 24.30 21.75 -19.25
C ASN A 277 22.78 21.57 -19.37
N ALA A 278 22.33 20.54 -20.09
CA ALA A 278 20.93 20.13 -20.09
C ALA A 278 20.59 19.37 -18.81
N LEU A 279 19.61 19.88 -18.08
CA LEU A 279 19.11 19.31 -16.83
C LEU A 279 17.79 18.60 -17.07
N TYR A 280 17.70 17.32 -16.75
CA TYR A 280 16.47 16.55 -16.79
C TYR A 280 16.06 16.16 -15.38
N LYS A 281 14.84 16.55 -14.96
CA LYS A 281 14.31 16.30 -13.60
C LYS A 281 12.99 15.56 -13.65
N VAL A 282 12.76 14.78 -12.62
CA VAL A 282 11.48 14.12 -12.37
C VAL A 282 11.09 14.33 -10.91
N ARG A 283 9.81 14.55 -10.67
CA ARG A 283 9.24 14.62 -9.33
C ARG A 283 7.88 13.97 -9.26
N ARG A 284 7.53 13.44 -8.09
CA ARG A 284 6.20 12.96 -7.70
C ARG A 284 5.92 13.39 -6.27
N ARG A 285 4.67 13.71 -5.94
CA ARG A 285 4.27 14.04 -4.58
C ARG A 285 3.09 13.17 -4.18
N PHE A 286 3.21 12.44 -3.10
CA PHE A 286 2.23 11.47 -2.63
C PHE A 286 2.31 11.29 -1.10
N SER A 287 1.34 10.59 -0.54
CA SER A 287 1.39 10.08 0.83
C SER A 287 0.79 8.69 0.87
N VAL A 288 1.24 7.89 1.84
CA VAL A 288 0.78 6.51 2.05
C VAL A 288 0.61 6.27 3.55
N GLY A 289 -0.42 5.50 3.91
CA GLY A 289 -0.71 5.20 5.29
C GLY A 289 -1.99 4.37 5.45
N TRP A 290 -2.55 4.40 6.65
CA TRP A 290 -3.81 3.71 6.98
C TRP A 290 -4.69 4.58 7.86
N SER A 291 -6.00 4.39 7.77
CA SER A 291 -7.00 5.06 8.61
C SER A 291 -7.66 4.08 9.56
N ASP A 292 -8.20 2.96 9.04
CA ASP A 292 -8.77 1.88 9.86
C ASP A 292 -7.83 0.67 9.89
N PRO A 293 -7.32 0.27 11.07
CA PRO A 293 -6.47 -0.92 11.19
C PRO A 293 -7.20 -2.23 10.88
N ARG A 294 -8.55 -2.26 10.88
CA ARG A 294 -9.35 -3.44 10.50
C ARG A 294 -9.20 -3.85 9.02
N ALA A 295 -8.54 -3.02 8.22
CA ALA A 295 -8.27 -3.32 6.82
C ALA A 295 -7.16 -4.36 6.61
N LEU A 296 -6.32 -4.58 7.62
CA LEU A 296 -5.20 -5.50 7.56
C LEU A 296 -5.16 -6.37 8.81
N TYR A 297 -4.99 -7.66 8.61
CA TYR A 297 -4.71 -8.64 9.65
C TYR A 297 -3.44 -9.38 9.30
N GLY A 298 -2.72 -9.93 10.27
CA GLY A 298 -1.50 -10.65 9.95
C GLY A 298 -0.74 -11.20 11.13
N SER A 299 0.43 -11.74 10.84
CA SER A 299 1.40 -12.25 11.80
C SER A 299 2.81 -11.89 11.35
N ALA A 300 3.67 -11.65 12.32
CA ALA A 300 5.10 -11.40 12.09
C ALA A 300 5.90 -12.66 11.75
N GLY A 301 5.26 -13.85 11.81
CA GLY A 301 5.98 -15.12 11.77
C GLY A 301 6.62 -15.49 13.10
N SER A 302 7.38 -16.56 13.15
CA SER A 302 8.00 -17.10 14.37
C SER A 302 9.52 -17.23 14.25
#